data_1766865f5889c776f16137412eb8039c
#
_entry.id   1766865f5889c776f16137412eb8039c
#
_cell.length_a   1.000
_cell.length_b   1.000
_cell.length_c   1.000
_cell.angle_alpha   90.00
_cell.angle_beta   90.00
_cell.angle_gamma   90.00
#
_symmetry.space_group_name_H-M   'P 1'
#
loop_
_entity.id
_entity.type
_entity.pdbx_description
1 polymer ?
#
loop_
_entity_poly.entity_id
_entity_poly.type
_entity_poly.pdbx_seq_one_letter_code
_entity_poly.pdbx_strand_id
1 'polypeptide(L)' 'KCWSTSLGYSCCKTCTDVVFVDSSGKWGVEGDDWCGIPTS' A
#
# COMPACT_ATOMS: atom_id res chain seq x y z
N LYS A 1 -5.56 -1.84 -10.06
CA LYS A 1 -5.03 -0.49 -9.95
C LYS A 1 -5.41 0.11 -8.61
N CYS A 2 -4.45 0.64 -7.92
CA CYS A 2 -4.73 1.19 -6.62
C CYS A 2 -4.17 2.61 -6.51
N TRP A 3 -4.52 3.26 -5.42
CA TRP A 3 -4.18 4.65 -5.23
C TRP A 3 -2.67 4.91 -5.14
N SER A 4 -1.91 3.93 -4.69
CA SER A 4 -0.47 4.14 -4.47
C SER A 4 0.33 4.18 -5.76
N THR A 5 -0.20 3.65 -6.86
CA THR A 5 0.55 3.64 -8.11
C THR A 5 0.79 5.05 -8.64
N SER A 6 -0.12 5.96 -8.39
CA SER A 6 0.09 7.36 -8.81
C SER A 6 1.17 8.04 -7.99
N LEU A 7 1.53 7.48 -6.85
CA LEU A 7 2.59 8.01 -6.01
C LEU A 7 3.92 7.31 -6.29
N GLY A 8 3.93 6.34 -7.19
CA GLY A 8 5.14 5.62 -7.54
C GLY A 8 5.39 4.37 -6.71
N TYR A 9 4.37 3.87 -6.01
CA TYR A 9 4.50 2.67 -5.20
C TYR A 9 3.62 1.56 -5.76
N SER A 10 4.04 0.32 -5.52
CA SER A 10 3.27 -0.84 -5.95
C SER A 10 2.06 -1.05 -5.05
N CYS A 11 1.06 -1.73 -5.57
CA CYS A 11 -0.05 -2.19 -4.74
C CYS A 11 0.38 -3.41 -3.95
N CYS A 12 -0.10 -3.54 -2.72
CA CYS A 12 0.10 -4.75 -1.96
C CYS A 12 -0.65 -5.90 -2.65
N LYS A 13 0.00 -7.04 -2.77
CA LYS A 13 -0.58 -8.18 -3.47
C LYS A 13 -1.46 -9.02 -2.56
N THR A 14 -1.19 -8.99 -1.28
CA THR A 14 -1.92 -9.80 -0.30
C THR A 14 -2.52 -8.89 0.75
N CYS A 15 -3.38 -9.47 1.59
CA CYS A 15 -3.91 -8.76 2.73
C CYS A 15 -2.84 -8.71 3.81
N THR A 16 -2.00 -7.70 3.72
CA THR A 16 -0.93 -7.54 4.69
C THR A 16 -1.39 -6.60 5.80
N ASP A 17 -0.72 -6.66 6.93
CA ASP A 17 -1.05 -5.80 8.05
C ASP A 17 -0.74 -4.36 7.71
N VAL A 18 -1.56 -3.45 8.24
CA VAL A 18 -1.32 -2.03 8.08
C VAL A 18 -0.12 -1.62 8.93
N VAL A 19 0.90 -1.09 8.29
CA VAL A 19 2.12 -0.66 8.95
C VAL A 19 2.08 0.83 9.23
N PHE A 20 1.47 1.58 8.33
CA PHE A 20 1.45 3.02 8.43
C PHE A 20 0.19 3.55 7.76
N VAL A 21 -0.38 4.63 8.29
CA VAL A 21 -1.56 5.26 7.73
C VAL A 21 -1.29 6.75 7.60
N ASP A 22 -1.59 7.30 6.43
CA ASP A 22 -1.50 8.74 6.23
C ASP A 22 -2.73 9.22 5.46
N SER A 23 -2.70 10.45 5.02
CA SER A 23 -3.84 11.02 4.31
C SER A 23 -4.08 10.38 2.94
N SER A 24 -3.08 9.71 2.40
CA SER A 24 -3.22 9.03 1.11
C SER A 24 -3.89 7.67 1.25
N GLY A 25 -3.73 7.02 2.39
CA GLY A 25 -4.31 5.72 2.60
C GLY A 25 -3.48 4.89 3.56
N LYS A 26 -3.70 3.60 3.52
CA LYS A 26 -3.02 2.66 4.39
C LYS A 26 -1.85 2.02 3.65
N TRP A 27 -0.75 1.86 4.35
CA TRP A 27 0.48 1.34 3.78
C TRP A 27 0.86 0.03 4.46
N GLY A 28 1.46 -0.84 3.67
CA GLY A 28 2.04 -2.07 4.20
C GLY A 28 3.43 -2.26 3.61
N VAL A 29 4.06 -3.37 3.98
CA VAL A 29 5.40 -3.71 3.48
C VAL A 29 5.36 -5.14 2.98
N GLU A 30 5.80 -5.33 1.75
CA GLU A 30 5.93 -6.65 1.14
C GLU A 30 7.29 -6.73 0.46
N GLY A 31 8.06 -7.77 0.78
CA GLY A 31 9.34 -7.97 0.13
C GLY A 31 10.29 -6.81 0.31
N ASP A 32 10.31 -6.23 1.50
CA ASP A 32 11.15 -5.09 1.87
C ASP A 32 10.81 -3.80 1.12
N ASP A 33 9.65 -3.75 0.49
CA ASP A 33 9.20 -2.55 -0.20
C ASP A 33 7.86 -2.10 0.36
N TRP A 34 7.67 -0.80 0.39
CA TRP A 34 6.38 -0.24 0.76
C TRP A 34 5.37 -0.49 -0.34
N CYS A 35 4.15 -0.78 0.05
CA CYS A 35 3.06 -0.97 -0.90
C CYS A 35 1.79 -0.32 -0.36
N GLY A 36 0.95 0.14 -1.26
CA GLY A 36 -0.33 0.70 -0.88
C GLY A 36 -1.36 -0.40 -0.71
N ILE A 37 -2.07 -0.40 0.42
CA ILE A 37 -3.11 -1.38 0.68
C ILE A 37 -4.38 -0.88 0.03
N PRO A 38 -4.90 -1.60 -0.97
CA PRO A 38 -6.13 -1.14 -1.63
C PRO A 38 -7.30 -1.21 -0.67
N THR A 39 -8.09 -0.14 -0.68
CA THR A 39 -9.33 -0.12 0.07
C THR A 39 -10.45 -0.46 -0.89
N SER A 40 -11.19 -1.43 -0.57
CA SER A 40 -12.27 -1.84 -1.46
C SER A 40 -13.62 -1.46 -0.90
#